data_8f0fbf0aa82aa947561ca363c7088895
#
_entry.id   8f0fbf0aa82aa947561ca363c7088895
#
_cell.length_a   1.000
_cell.length_b   1.000
_cell.length_c   1.000
_cell.angle_alpha   90.00
_cell.angle_beta   90.00
_cell.angle_gamma   90.00
#
_symmetry.space_group_name_H-M   'P 1'
#
loop_
_entity.id
_entity.type
_entity.pdbx_description
1 polymer ?
#
loop_
_entity_poly.entity_id
_entity_poly.type
_entity_poly.pdbx_seq_one_letter_code
_entity_poly.pdbx_strand_id
1 'polypeptide(L)'
;MDLTPPSGSKIVVTTSGADPVITIPQASGGPMRYFAGLFLLFWLGLWSVGFGTAAAKLWSGGSESVAANGFLLFWIGAWTLGGAYAMFVLYKMFRPSIPESLRLMPDGVAYDSGVPPFQWNLGSSSQSEAWRSLFSKRLRVELDRQQLQSLRLRETDSGNRLTVDADAARIDVARSVSEVEREWLNRLLATRYVKSPVAPSAPVGKRA
;
A
#
# COMPACT_ATOMS: atom_id res chain seq x y z
N MET A 1 -18.94 -13.60 -20.32
CA MET A 1 -18.72 -13.28 -18.91
C MET A 1 -18.87 -11.79 -18.74
N ASP A 2 -19.75 -11.35 -17.84
CA ASP A 2 -19.98 -9.91 -17.62
C ASP A 2 -18.85 -9.34 -16.73
N LEU A 3 -18.08 -8.42 -17.29
CA LEU A 3 -16.98 -7.72 -16.63
C LEU A 3 -17.39 -6.32 -16.16
N THR A 4 -18.68 -6.01 -16.23
CA THR A 4 -19.19 -4.69 -15.85
C THR A 4 -19.14 -4.50 -14.34
N PRO A 5 -18.40 -3.51 -13.83
CA PRO A 5 -18.38 -3.19 -12.40
C PRO A 5 -19.75 -2.73 -11.91
N PRO A 6 -20.05 -2.84 -10.60
CA PRO A 6 -21.25 -2.30 -10.01
C PRO A 6 -21.42 -0.80 -10.31
N SER A 7 -22.67 -0.35 -10.40
CA SER A 7 -22.98 1.07 -10.61
C SER A 7 -22.37 1.93 -9.49
N GLY A 8 -21.71 3.02 -9.88
CA GLY A 8 -20.99 3.91 -8.93
C GLY A 8 -19.61 3.41 -8.51
N SER A 9 -19.18 2.26 -8.99
CA SER A 9 -17.80 1.77 -8.76
C SER A 9 -16.75 2.64 -9.45
N LYS A 10 -15.61 2.80 -8.79
CA LYS A 10 -14.41 3.44 -9.36
C LYS A 10 -13.47 2.43 -10.03
N ILE A 11 -13.82 1.15 -10.02
CA ILE A 11 -13.04 0.10 -10.67
C ILE A 11 -13.10 0.32 -12.18
N VAL A 12 -11.93 0.28 -12.82
CA VAL A 12 -11.80 0.39 -14.27
C VAL A 12 -11.37 -0.96 -14.83
N VAL A 13 -12.15 -1.48 -15.77
CA VAL A 13 -11.80 -2.70 -16.49
C VAL A 13 -11.32 -2.31 -17.88
N THR A 14 -10.06 -2.63 -18.18
CA THR A 14 -9.44 -2.36 -19.47
C THR A 14 -9.11 -3.69 -20.14
N THR A 15 -9.48 -3.84 -21.40
CA THR A 15 -9.07 -4.98 -22.20
C THR A 15 -7.82 -4.57 -22.98
N SER A 16 -6.64 -4.92 -22.46
CA SER A 16 -5.37 -4.68 -23.12
C SER A 16 -4.85 -6.00 -23.67
N GLY A 17 -5.02 -6.20 -25.00
CA GLY A 17 -4.70 -7.46 -25.65
C GLY A 17 -5.72 -8.57 -25.34
N ALA A 18 -5.22 -9.79 -25.08
CA ALA A 18 -6.08 -10.96 -24.81
C ALA A 18 -6.59 -11.00 -23.36
N ASP A 19 -5.92 -10.31 -22.42
CA ASP A 19 -6.20 -10.41 -20.97
C ASP A 19 -6.85 -9.15 -20.43
N PRO A 20 -8.05 -9.24 -19.83
CA PRO A 20 -8.65 -8.11 -19.15
C PRO A 20 -7.84 -7.73 -17.89
N VAL A 21 -7.69 -6.42 -17.67
CA VAL A 21 -7.03 -5.86 -16.50
C VAL A 21 -8.06 -5.06 -15.68
N ILE A 22 -8.25 -5.47 -14.46
CA ILE A 22 -9.08 -4.78 -13.48
C ILE A 22 -8.16 -3.86 -12.67
N THR A 23 -8.38 -2.57 -12.79
CA THR A 23 -7.63 -1.56 -12.04
C THR A 23 -8.51 -0.97 -10.95
N ILE A 24 -8.04 -1.08 -9.72
CA ILE A 24 -8.70 -0.58 -8.53
C ILE A 24 -7.98 0.68 -8.08
N PRO A 25 -8.58 1.87 -8.25
CA PRO A 25 -7.96 3.11 -7.81
C PRO A 25 -7.86 3.12 -6.29
N GLN A 26 -6.70 3.51 -5.78
CA GLN A 26 -6.50 3.71 -4.36
C GLN A 26 -7.29 4.95 -3.90
N ALA A 27 -7.83 4.89 -2.68
CA ALA A 27 -8.48 6.04 -2.08
C ALA A 27 -7.51 7.24 -2.06
N SER A 28 -7.96 8.40 -2.52
CA SER A 28 -7.14 9.61 -2.42
C SER A 28 -6.93 9.95 -0.94
N GLY A 29 -5.69 10.19 -0.53
CA GLY A 29 -5.43 10.71 0.81
C GLY A 29 -6.05 12.11 0.94
N GLY A 30 -7.20 12.24 1.58
CA GLY A 30 -8.06 13.43 1.66
C GLY A 30 -7.34 14.80 1.83
N PRO A 31 -8.07 15.91 1.92
CA PRO A 31 -7.48 17.25 1.99
C PRO A 31 -6.59 17.45 3.22
N MET A 32 -6.82 16.67 4.28
CA MET A 32 -6.04 16.72 5.52
C MET A 32 -4.54 16.50 5.31
N ARG A 33 -4.15 15.77 4.27
CA ARG A 33 -2.73 15.57 3.92
C ARG A 33 -2.01 16.89 3.58
N TYR A 34 -2.71 17.83 2.98
CA TYR A 34 -2.12 19.15 2.61
C TYR A 34 -1.89 20.00 3.86
N PHE A 35 -2.85 19.99 4.80
CA PHE A 35 -2.68 20.69 6.08
C PHE A 35 -1.55 20.10 6.91
N ALA A 36 -1.51 18.77 7.03
CA ALA A 36 -0.43 18.10 7.74
C ALA A 36 0.93 18.30 7.05
N GLY A 37 0.97 18.29 5.71
CA GLY A 37 2.17 18.57 4.95
C GLY A 37 2.67 20.00 5.13
N LEU A 38 1.78 20.99 5.09
CA LEU A 38 2.11 22.39 5.35
C LEU A 38 2.64 22.59 6.76
N PHE A 39 2.00 21.97 7.76
CA PHE A 39 2.47 21.99 9.14
C PHE A 39 3.88 21.40 9.27
N LEU A 40 4.14 20.23 8.65
CA LEU A 40 5.46 19.62 8.67
C LEU A 40 6.52 20.49 7.96
N LEU A 41 6.17 21.14 6.86
CA LEU A 41 7.08 22.06 6.17
C LEU A 41 7.42 23.26 7.05
N PHE A 42 6.41 23.86 7.70
CA PHE A 42 6.64 24.96 8.64
C PHE A 42 7.51 24.51 9.81
N TRP A 43 7.22 23.36 10.40
CA TRP A 43 8.00 22.78 11.48
C TRP A 43 9.45 22.50 11.07
N LEU A 44 9.67 21.92 9.86
CA LEU A 44 11.00 21.70 9.30
C LEU A 44 11.76 23.01 9.05
N GLY A 45 11.08 24.10 8.70
CA GLY A 45 11.66 25.43 8.59
C GLY A 45 12.21 25.91 9.95
N LEU A 46 11.38 25.86 11.00
CA LEU A 46 11.82 26.20 12.37
C LEU A 46 12.92 25.26 12.86
N TRP A 47 12.78 23.97 12.57
CA TRP A 47 13.76 22.95 12.86
C TRP A 47 15.14 23.28 12.23
N SER A 48 15.17 23.67 10.95
CA SER A 48 16.42 23.97 10.25
C SER A 48 17.14 25.19 10.82
N VAL A 49 16.41 26.21 11.28
CA VAL A 49 16.96 27.37 11.99
C VAL A 49 17.60 26.95 13.30
N GLY A 50 16.90 26.17 14.12
CA GLY A 50 17.41 25.66 15.40
C GLY A 50 18.63 24.77 15.22
N PHE A 51 18.59 23.89 14.22
CA PHE A 51 19.73 23.03 13.85
C PHE A 51 20.93 23.86 13.41
N GLY A 52 20.74 24.83 12.49
CA GLY A 52 21.79 25.69 11.99
C GLY A 52 22.47 26.52 13.05
N THR A 53 21.70 27.09 14.00
CA THR A 53 22.25 27.87 15.12
C THR A 53 23.06 27.01 16.07
N ALA A 54 22.58 25.81 16.42
CA ALA A 54 23.31 24.88 17.28
C ALA A 54 24.60 24.37 16.63
N ALA A 55 24.54 24.03 15.33
CA ALA A 55 25.71 23.61 14.56
C ALA A 55 26.75 24.73 14.42
N ALA A 56 26.31 25.97 14.13
CA ALA A 56 27.19 27.13 14.06
C ALA A 56 27.92 27.40 15.38
N LYS A 57 27.22 27.23 16.51
CA LYS A 57 27.79 27.38 17.83
C LYS A 57 28.89 26.36 18.11
N LEU A 58 28.67 25.09 17.74
CA LEU A 58 29.72 24.06 17.85
C LEU A 58 30.91 24.34 16.94
N TRP A 59 30.67 24.82 15.72
CA TRP A 59 31.71 25.12 14.76
C TRP A 59 32.59 26.32 15.20
N SER A 60 32.00 27.31 15.86
CA SER A 60 32.74 28.50 16.36
C SER A 60 33.49 28.26 17.67
N GLY A 61 33.75 27.00 18.03
CA GLY A 61 34.50 26.64 19.25
C GLY A 61 33.64 26.10 20.40
N GLY A 62 32.34 26.03 20.24
CA GLY A 62 31.44 25.47 21.23
C GLY A 62 31.26 26.33 22.48
N SER A 63 31.02 25.66 23.60
CA SER A 63 30.98 26.26 24.92
C SER A 63 32.27 25.98 25.69
N GLU A 64 32.64 26.82 26.65
CA GLU A 64 33.80 26.57 27.52
C GLU A 64 33.59 25.32 28.41
N SER A 65 32.34 24.88 28.58
CA SER A 65 31.96 23.67 29.33
C SER A 65 31.93 22.43 28.44
N VAL A 66 32.69 21.40 28.78
CA VAL A 66 32.67 20.08 28.12
C VAL A 66 31.27 19.46 28.20
N ALA A 67 30.57 19.61 29.33
CA ALA A 67 29.20 19.10 29.52
C ALA A 67 28.20 19.77 28.56
N ALA A 68 28.32 21.11 28.34
CA ALA A 68 27.46 21.83 27.41
C ALA A 68 27.69 21.41 25.95
N ASN A 69 28.95 21.16 25.57
CA ASN A 69 29.26 20.65 24.24
C ASN A 69 28.76 19.22 24.03
N GLY A 70 28.87 18.36 25.03
CA GLY A 70 28.32 17.01 25.02
C GLY A 70 26.80 17.02 24.87
N PHE A 71 26.10 17.90 25.58
CA PHE A 71 24.67 18.10 25.43
C PHE A 71 24.28 18.59 24.04
N LEU A 72 25.01 19.57 23.48
CA LEU A 72 24.75 20.07 22.14
C LEU A 72 24.94 18.98 21.06
N LEU A 73 25.97 18.16 21.20
CA LEU A 73 26.22 17.05 20.27
C LEU A 73 25.08 16.01 20.35
N PHE A 74 24.68 15.63 21.55
CA PHE A 74 23.52 14.73 21.75
C PHE A 74 22.24 15.33 21.15
N TRP A 75 22.00 16.62 21.42
CA TRP A 75 20.84 17.34 20.93
C TRP A 75 20.80 17.38 19.39
N ILE A 76 21.90 17.75 18.74
CA ILE A 76 22.01 17.77 17.30
C ILE A 76 21.78 16.37 16.70
N GLY A 77 22.35 15.33 17.33
CA GLY A 77 22.12 13.95 16.92
C GLY A 77 20.65 13.55 16.94
N ALA A 78 19.99 13.75 18.08
CA ALA A 78 18.55 13.48 18.25
C ALA A 78 17.69 14.32 17.30
N TRP A 79 18.06 15.59 17.15
CA TRP A 79 17.37 16.53 16.25
C TRP A 79 17.50 16.12 14.79
N THR A 80 18.69 15.64 14.36
CA THR A 80 18.92 15.13 13.00
C THR A 80 18.01 13.93 12.70
N LEU A 81 17.91 13.00 13.63
CA LEU A 81 17.00 11.85 13.47
C LEU A 81 15.55 12.28 13.35
N GLY A 82 15.09 13.23 14.18
CA GLY A 82 13.74 13.79 14.11
C GLY A 82 13.45 14.48 12.78
N GLY A 83 14.38 15.31 12.30
CA GLY A 83 14.25 15.97 11.00
C GLY A 83 14.24 14.99 9.82
N ALA A 84 15.13 14.01 9.82
CA ALA A 84 15.19 12.98 8.79
C ALA A 84 13.88 12.17 8.77
N TYR A 85 13.33 11.83 9.94
CA TYR A 85 12.04 11.15 10.04
C TYR A 85 10.90 12.03 9.50
N ALA A 86 10.84 13.30 9.85
CA ALA A 86 9.82 14.22 9.33
C ALA A 86 9.91 14.39 7.81
N MET A 87 11.10 14.50 7.23
CA MET A 87 11.30 14.51 5.77
C MET A 87 10.83 13.20 5.12
N PHE A 88 11.12 12.05 5.74
CA PHE A 88 10.65 10.76 5.26
C PHE A 88 9.12 10.67 5.26
N VAL A 89 8.46 11.11 6.34
CA VAL A 89 7.00 11.16 6.44
C VAL A 89 6.41 12.08 5.37
N LEU A 90 6.99 13.27 5.18
CA LEU A 90 6.58 14.22 4.16
C LEU A 90 6.68 13.63 2.76
N TYR A 91 7.79 12.98 2.44
CA TYR A 91 7.96 12.26 1.17
C TYR A 91 6.88 11.18 0.98
N LYS A 92 6.62 10.35 2.00
CA LYS A 92 5.60 9.30 1.93
C LYS A 92 4.19 9.84 1.76
N MET A 93 3.89 10.99 2.37
CA MET A 93 2.59 11.65 2.30
C MET A 93 2.27 12.15 0.89
N PHE A 94 3.27 12.66 0.17
CA PHE A 94 3.09 13.20 -1.19
C PHE A 94 3.48 12.23 -2.30
N ARG A 95 3.98 11.05 -1.95
CA ARG A 95 4.25 10.01 -2.94
C ARG A 95 2.96 9.63 -3.68
N PRO A 96 2.96 9.56 -5.02
CA PRO A 96 1.81 9.12 -5.79
C PRO A 96 1.42 7.69 -5.40
N SER A 97 0.12 7.47 -5.19
CA SER A 97 -0.43 6.13 -5.00
C SER A 97 -0.35 5.35 -6.31
N ILE A 98 -0.02 4.08 -6.21
CA ILE A 98 -0.06 3.16 -7.35
C ILE A 98 -1.34 2.34 -7.21
N PRO A 99 -2.22 2.30 -8.24
CA PRO A 99 -3.45 1.53 -8.17
C PRO A 99 -3.15 0.04 -8.00
N GLU A 100 -4.07 -0.64 -7.36
CA GLU A 100 -4.09 -2.10 -7.29
C GLU A 100 -4.58 -2.63 -8.64
N SER A 101 -4.00 -3.71 -9.14
CA SER A 101 -4.39 -4.28 -10.43
C SER A 101 -4.43 -5.80 -10.42
N LEU A 102 -5.43 -6.34 -11.11
CA LEU A 102 -5.60 -7.77 -11.36
C LEU A 102 -5.66 -8.00 -12.86
N ARG A 103 -4.66 -8.67 -13.43
CA ARG A 103 -4.70 -9.12 -14.81
C ARG A 103 -5.25 -10.54 -14.83
N LEU A 104 -6.36 -10.72 -15.54
CA LEU A 104 -7.06 -12.00 -15.63
C LEU A 104 -6.50 -12.84 -16.80
N MET A 105 -5.53 -13.69 -16.53
CA MET A 105 -4.95 -14.62 -17.49
C MET A 105 -5.83 -15.88 -17.65
N PRO A 106 -5.64 -16.68 -18.71
CA PRO A 106 -6.37 -17.95 -18.86
C PRO A 106 -6.11 -18.93 -17.71
N ASP A 107 -4.90 -18.99 -17.20
CA ASP A 107 -4.46 -19.97 -16.19
C ASP A 107 -4.37 -19.44 -14.78
N GLY A 108 -4.67 -18.15 -14.56
CA GLY A 108 -4.59 -17.54 -13.24
C GLY A 108 -4.74 -16.04 -13.26
N VAL A 109 -4.30 -15.39 -12.19
CA VAL A 109 -4.38 -13.93 -11.99
C VAL A 109 -3.01 -13.39 -11.63
N ALA A 110 -2.49 -12.45 -12.40
CA ALA A 110 -1.36 -11.64 -11.96
C ALA A 110 -1.88 -10.49 -11.10
N TYR A 111 -1.56 -10.54 -9.83
CA TYR A 111 -1.97 -9.57 -8.82
C TYR A 111 -0.84 -8.61 -8.47
N ASP A 112 -1.15 -7.32 -8.47
CA ASP A 112 -0.27 -6.25 -8.01
C ASP A 112 -1.02 -5.42 -6.96
N SER A 113 -0.56 -5.47 -5.72
CA SER A 113 -1.21 -4.78 -4.61
C SER A 113 -1.17 -3.24 -4.71
N GLY A 114 -0.42 -2.71 -5.68
CA GLY A 114 -0.18 -1.29 -5.75
C GLY A 114 0.55 -0.75 -4.50
N VAL A 115 0.43 0.55 -4.30
CA VAL A 115 0.94 1.24 -3.10
C VAL A 115 -0.17 2.18 -2.60
N PRO A 116 -0.76 1.92 -1.43
CA PRO A 116 -1.78 2.80 -0.89
C PRO A 116 -1.20 4.18 -0.55
N PRO A 117 -2.01 5.25 -0.65
CA PRO A 117 -1.59 6.56 -0.19
C PRO A 117 -1.37 6.51 1.33
N PHE A 118 -0.45 7.32 1.79
CA PHE A 118 -0.26 7.50 3.23
C PHE A 118 -1.52 8.16 3.83
N GLN A 119 -2.10 7.53 4.84
CA GLN A 119 -3.26 8.05 5.56
C GLN A 119 -2.83 8.43 6.98
N TRP A 120 -2.92 9.73 7.29
CA TRP A 120 -2.73 10.22 8.64
C TRP A 120 -4.08 10.18 9.37
N ASN A 121 -4.34 9.12 10.12
CA ASN A 121 -5.53 9.01 10.96
C ASN A 121 -5.21 9.51 12.38
N LEU A 122 -5.54 10.76 12.64
CA LEU A 122 -5.40 11.38 13.98
C LEU A 122 -6.38 10.83 15.02
N GLY A 123 -7.36 10.02 14.62
CA GLY A 123 -8.46 9.56 15.47
C GLY A 123 -8.68 8.07 15.59
N SER A 124 -7.91 7.23 14.88
CA SER A 124 -8.10 5.78 14.98
C SER A 124 -7.14 5.18 16.01
N SER A 125 -7.66 4.27 16.79
CA SER A 125 -7.01 3.49 17.87
C SER A 125 -5.82 2.62 17.39
N SER A 126 -5.40 2.72 16.15
CA SER A 126 -4.41 1.86 15.54
C SER A 126 -3.19 2.64 15.02
N GLN A 127 -2.34 3.09 15.96
CA GLN A 127 -0.97 3.49 15.64
C GLN A 127 -0.24 2.43 14.81
N SER A 128 -0.57 1.16 15.02
CA SER A 128 0.00 0.04 14.27
C SER A 128 -0.35 0.07 12.77
N GLU A 129 -1.51 0.59 12.37
CA GLU A 129 -1.89 0.72 10.96
C GLU A 129 -1.15 1.85 10.27
N ALA A 130 -0.94 2.97 10.96
CA ALA A 130 -0.13 4.07 10.44
C ALA A 130 1.32 3.62 10.19
N TRP A 131 1.92 2.90 11.15
CA TRP A 131 3.26 2.31 10.98
C TRP A 131 3.31 1.30 9.83
N ARG A 132 2.32 0.42 9.71
CA ARG A 132 2.24 -0.55 8.59
C ARG A 132 2.10 0.16 7.24
N SER A 133 1.37 1.27 7.16
CA SER A 133 1.23 2.03 5.92
C SER A 133 2.53 2.71 5.49
N LEU A 134 3.36 3.16 6.44
CA LEU A 134 4.69 3.72 6.17
C LEU A 134 5.62 2.70 5.52
N PHE A 135 5.55 1.44 5.94
CA PHE A 135 6.43 0.36 5.48
C PHE A 135 5.76 -0.60 4.50
N SER A 136 4.55 -0.27 3.99
CA SER A 136 3.87 -1.11 3.02
C SER A 136 4.73 -1.29 1.77
N LYS A 137 5.05 -2.56 1.47
CA LYS A 137 5.76 -2.97 0.26
C LYS A 137 4.73 -3.31 -0.81
N ARG A 138 5.04 -2.97 -2.05
CA ARG A 138 4.29 -3.41 -3.22
C ARG A 138 4.50 -4.92 -3.38
N LEU A 139 3.41 -5.66 -3.39
CA LEU A 139 3.41 -7.11 -3.61
C LEU A 139 2.99 -7.37 -5.04
N ARG A 140 3.77 -8.16 -5.76
CA ARG A 140 3.41 -8.70 -7.07
C ARG A 140 3.50 -10.21 -7.00
N VAL A 141 2.42 -10.87 -7.34
CA VAL A 141 2.32 -12.33 -7.29
C VAL A 141 1.45 -12.82 -8.42
N GLU A 142 1.81 -13.95 -8.98
CA GLU A 142 0.98 -14.69 -9.92
C GLU A 142 0.27 -15.79 -9.14
N LEU A 143 -1.04 -15.76 -9.17
CA LEU A 143 -1.92 -16.71 -8.50
C LEU A 143 -2.40 -17.70 -9.55
N ASP A 144 -2.08 -18.95 -9.39
CA ASP A 144 -2.56 -20.02 -10.24
C ASP A 144 -4.00 -20.42 -9.91
N ARG A 145 -4.60 -21.26 -10.74
CA ARG A 145 -5.98 -21.75 -10.53
C ARG A 145 -6.14 -22.52 -9.21
N GLN A 146 -5.12 -23.23 -8.76
CA GLN A 146 -5.17 -24.02 -7.53
C GLN A 146 -5.20 -23.08 -6.31
N GLN A 147 -4.37 -22.06 -6.30
CA GLN A 147 -4.35 -21.04 -5.26
C GLN A 147 -5.67 -20.24 -5.25
N LEU A 148 -6.22 -19.94 -6.43
CA LEU A 148 -7.52 -19.25 -6.55
C LEU A 148 -8.71 -20.08 -6.05
N GLN A 149 -8.61 -21.39 -5.92
CA GLN A 149 -9.63 -22.23 -5.25
C GLN A 149 -9.73 -21.90 -3.75
N SER A 150 -8.69 -21.35 -3.14
CA SER A 150 -8.70 -20.89 -1.75
C SER A 150 -9.37 -19.53 -1.57
N LEU A 151 -9.79 -18.87 -2.68
CA LEU A 151 -10.42 -17.55 -2.65
C LEU A 151 -11.67 -17.57 -1.76
N ARG A 152 -11.68 -16.74 -0.73
CA ARG A 152 -12.79 -16.66 0.23
C ARG A 152 -13.04 -15.22 0.67
N LEU A 153 -14.33 -14.92 0.76
CA LEU A 153 -14.80 -13.71 1.45
C LEU A 153 -14.88 -14.04 2.94
N ARG A 154 -14.07 -13.39 3.75
CA ARG A 154 -14.02 -13.58 5.20
C ARG A 154 -14.63 -12.36 5.88
N GLU A 155 -15.55 -12.61 6.78
CA GLU A 155 -16.07 -11.60 7.68
C GLU A 155 -15.05 -11.33 8.80
N THR A 156 -14.74 -10.06 9.02
CA THR A 156 -13.86 -9.60 10.09
C THR A 156 -14.50 -8.42 10.80
N ASP A 157 -14.04 -8.08 12.00
CA ASP A 157 -14.55 -6.93 12.77
C ASP A 157 -14.46 -5.59 12.01
N SER A 158 -13.61 -5.52 11.00
CA SER A 158 -13.42 -4.34 10.12
C SER A 158 -14.12 -4.46 8.76
N GLY A 159 -15.08 -5.42 8.61
CA GLY A 159 -15.80 -5.72 7.37
C GLY A 159 -15.26 -6.94 6.63
N ASN A 160 -15.90 -7.26 5.52
CA ASN A 160 -15.54 -8.42 4.70
C ASN A 160 -14.16 -8.23 4.04
N ARG A 161 -13.33 -9.26 4.05
CA ARG A 161 -12.03 -9.28 3.36
C ARG A 161 -11.99 -10.39 2.32
N LEU A 162 -11.50 -10.08 1.13
CA LEU A 162 -11.26 -11.05 0.09
C LEU A 162 -9.83 -11.57 0.22
N THR A 163 -9.68 -12.86 0.53
CA THR A 163 -8.38 -13.48 0.82
C THR A 163 -8.11 -14.65 -0.10
N VAL A 164 -6.84 -14.80 -0.48
CA VAL A 164 -6.31 -15.96 -1.21
C VAL A 164 -5.11 -16.50 -0.45
N ASP A 165 -5.04 -17.80 -0.29
CA ASP A 165 -3.87 -18.46 0.29
C ASP A 165 -2.87 -18.74 -0.86
N ALA A 166 -1.74 -18.03 -0.86
CA ALA A 166 -0.66 -18.19 -1.82
C ALA A 166 0.55 -18.81 -1.10
N ASP A 167 0.82 -20.06 -1.34
CA ASP A 167 1.86 -20.86 -0.69
C ASP A 167 1.82 -20.76 0.84
N ALA A 168 2.85 -20.16 1.45
CA ALA A 168 2.93 -19.98 2.90
C ALA A 168 2.30 -18.68 3.41
N ALA A 169 1.78 -17.83 2.53
CA ALA A 169 1.25 -16.52 2.89
C ALA A 169 -0.21 -16.35 2.48
N ARG A 170 -0.97 -15.66 3.32
CA ARG A 170 -2.32 -15.22 2.99
C ARG A 170 -2.27 -13.80 2.44
N ILE A 171 -2.86 -13.60 1.27
CA ILE A 171 -2.90 -12.33 0.57
C ILE A 171 -4.32 -11.77 0.64
N ASP A 172 -4.44 -10.54 1.12
CA ASP A 172 -5.69 -9.79 1.05
C ASP A 172 -5.74 -9.06 -0.29
N VAL A 173 -6.75 -9.36 -1.08
CA VAL A 173 -7.00 -8.77 -2.41
C VAL A 173 -8.09 -7.70 -2.28
N ALA A 174 -8.00 -6.65 -3.07
CA ALA A 174 -9.01 -5.59 -3.15
C ALA A 174 -9.29 -4.92 -1.78
N ARG A 175 -8.23 -4.45 -1.13
CA ARG A 175 -8.34 -3.84 0.21
C ARG A 175 -9.08 -2.51 0.21
N SER A 176 -9.00 -1.75 -0.88
CA SER A 176 -9.52 -0.38 -0.97
C SER A 176 -10.92 -0.28 -1.54
N VAL A 177 -11.57 -1.40 -1.86
CA VAL A 177 -12.91 -1.43 -2.46
C VAL A 177 -14.02 -1.54 -1.40
N SER A 178 -15.22 -1.12 -1.78
CA SER A 178 -16.43 -1.29 -0.99
C SER A 178 -16.83 -2.78 -0.88
N GLU A 179 -17.74 -3.11 0.04
CA GLU A 179 -18.24 -4.48 0.18
C GLU A 179 -18.91 -5.00 -1.09
N VAL A 180 -19.71 -4.18 -1.74
CA VAL A 180 -20.40 -4.53 -2.99
C VAL A 180 -19.41 -4.84 -4.11
N GLU A 181 -18.37 -4.03 -4.24
CA GLU A 181 -17.30 -4.26 -5.22
C GLU A 181 -16.50 -5.53 -4.90
N ARG A 182 -16.30 -5.82 -3.63
CA ARG A 182 -15.56 -7.00 -3.16
C ARG A 182 -16.35 -8.28 -3.42
N GLU A 183 -17.67 -8.26 -3.21
CA GLU A 183 -18.55 -9.36 -3.57
C GLU A 183 -18.59 -9.59 -5.08
N TRP A 184 -18.64 -8.51 -5.87
CA TRP A 184 -18.59 -8.59 -7.32
C TRP A 184 -17.27 -9.22 -7.78
N LEU A 185 -16.12 -8.78 -7.25
CA LEU A 185 -14.81 -9.37 -7.55
C LEU A 185 -14.75 -10.85 -7.17
N ASN A 186 -15.23 -11.19 -5.97
CA ASN A 186 -15.29 -12.60 -5.53
C ASN A 186 -16.10 -13.45 -6.49
N ARG A 187 -17.30 -12.99 -6.87
CA ARG A 187 -18.19 -13.70 -7.80
C ARG A 187 -17.53 -13.86 -9.17
N LEU A 188 -16.89 -12.81 -9.67
CA LEU A 188 -16.21 -12.79 -10.95
C LEU A 188 -15.04 -13.79 -10.98
N LEU A 189 -14.16 -13.74 -9.99
CA LEU A 189 -13.00 -14.64 -9.88
C LEU A 189 -13.43 -16.09 -9.65
N ALA A 190 -14.40 -16.32 -8.76
CA ALA A 190 -14.94 -17.65 -8.49
C ALA A 190 -15.59 -18.27 -9.74
N THR A 191 -16.35 -17.50 -10.52
CA THR A 191 -16.98 -17.99 -11.74
C THR A 191 -15.94 -18.34 -12.80
N ARG A 192 -14.86 -17.55 -12.90
CA ARG A 192 -13.83 -17.75 -13.95
C ARG A 192 -12.88 -18.89 -13.61
N TYR A 193 -12.44 -19.01 -12.36
CA TYR A 193 -11.32 -19.89 -11.98
C TYR A 193 -11.73 -21.06 -11.09
N VAL A 194 -12.77 -20.91 -10.26
CA VAL A 194 -13.18 -21.95 -9.31
C VAL A 194 -14.29 -22.84 -9.92
N LYS A 195 -15.30 -22.24 -10.57
CA LYS A 195 -16.45 -22.95 -11.10
C LYS A 195 -16.27 -23.46 -12.54
N SER A 196 -15.24 -22.99 -13.29
CA SER A 196 -14.98 -23.52 -14.62
C SER A 196 -14.32 -24.90 -14.51
N PRO A 197 -14.91 -25.98 -15.06
CA PRO A 197 -14.28 -27.28 -15.08
C PRO A 197 -12.94 -27.15 -15.83
N VAL A 198 -11.89 -27.70 -15.23
CA VAL A 198 -10.58 -27.84 -15.87
C VAL A 198 -10.80 -28.62 -17.16
N ALA A 199 -10.63 -28.01 -18.32
CA ALA A 199 -10.56 -28.76 -19.57
C ALA A 199 -9.43 -29.79 -19.42
N PRO A 200 -9.70 -31.10 -19.62
CA PRO A 200 -8.66 -32.09 -19.48
C PRO A 200 -7.52 -31.75 -20.43
N SER A 201 -6.33 -31.61 -19.88
CA SER A 201 -5.10 -31.43 -20.66
C SER A 201 -5.05 -32.50 -21.73
N ALA A 202 -5.00 -32.07 -23.01
CA ALA A 202 -4.88 -33.00 -24.12
C ALA A 202 -3.67 -33.93 -23.89
N PRO A 203 -3.80 -35.25 -24.08
CA PRO A 203 -2.71 -36.18 -23.82
C PRO A 203 -1.54 -35.80 -24.74
N VAL A 204 -0.38 -35.58 -24.13
CA VAL A 204 0.89 -35.40 -24.86
C VAL A 204 1.07 -36.60 -25.72
N GLY A 205 0.84 -36.44 -27.05
CA GLY A 205 1.03 -37.50 -28.03
C GLY A 205 2.47 -38.00 -27.96
N LYS A 206 2.64 -39.23 -27.56
CA LYS A 206 3.88 -39.96 -27.74
C LYS A 206 4.20 -39.96 -29.24
N ARG A 207 5.20 -39.18 -29.62
CA ARG A 207 5.83 -39.35 -30.93
C ARG A 207 6.57 -40.68 -30.91
N ALA A 208 6.10 -41.58 -31.72
CA ALA A 208 6.83 -42.81 -32.10
C ALA A 208 8.02 -42.46 -33.01
#